data_2b58e6911bb8cb958a5cd53e41b55ec6
#
_entry.id   2b58e6911bb8cb958a5cd53e41b55ec6
#
_cell.length_a   1.000
_cell.length_b   1.000
_cell.length_c   1.000
_cell.angle_alpha   90.00
_cell.angle_beta   90.00
_cell.angle_gamma   90.00
#
_symmetry.space_group_name_H-M   'P 1'
#
loop_
_entity.id
_entity.type
_entity.pdbx_description
1 polymer ?
#
loop_
_entity_poly.entity_id
_entity_poly.type
_entity_poly.pdbx_seq_one_letter_code
_entity_poly.pdbx_strand_id
1 'polypeptide(L)'
;MMQDEHGKSKQTLIMIVDDDAALGEMLSIVLNGSGFETVTCQDGLRAVEMFPTLHPDLVLLDIMLPGLDGVQVAQRIRQTANTPIIMLTAKSDTTDVVKGLEAGADDYVVKPFEVVELMARIKARLRTLGMGASSDGAAAKLPEFLHCGILEMNRVRHTAKKNGIDLHLTPMEFELLYVLAVHEDEPLSRTSLLKQVWGYDDGGDAKLVNVHVQRLRMKVESNPEKPQIVQTVRGIGYKFVAPTE
;
A
#
# COMPACT_ATOMS: atom_id res chain seq x y z
N MET A 1 15.28 38.05 15.62
CA MET A 1 14.44 38.32 14.47
C MET A 1 15.12 37.68 13.26
N MET A 2 14.96 36.38 13.10
CA MET A 2 15.44 35.57 11.94
C MET A 2 14.19 34.91 11.37
N GLN A 3 13.76 35.39 10.20
CA GLN A 3 12.69 34.78 9.42
C GLN A 3 13.32 33.63 8.62
N ASP A 4 12.90 32.40 8.87
CA ASP A 4 13.18 31.27 7.98
C ASP A 4 12.24 31.36 6.78
N GLU A 5 12.79 31.78 5.66
CA GLU A 5 12.22 31.57 4.34
C GLU A 5 12.29 30.08 4.03
N HIS A 6 11.15 29.40 3.88
CA HIS A 6 10.85 28.34 2.89
C HIS A 6 9.51 27.68 3.22
N GLY A 7 8.42 28.40 3.01
CA GLY A 7 7.07 27.82 2.92
C GLY A 7 6.82 27.14 1.55
N LYS A 8 7.74 26.33 1.04
CA LYS A 8 7.44 25.37 -0.03
C LYS A 8 6.93 24.09 0.62
N SER A 9 5.63 23.81 0.47
CA SER A 9 5.13 22.47 0.78
C SER A 9 5.99 21.45 0.04
N LYS A 10 6.58 20.51 0.77
CA LYS A 10 7.40 19.42 0.17
C LYS A 10 6.55 18.75 -0.91
N GLN A 11 7.00 18.80 -2.15
CA GLN A 11 6.33 18.17 -3.27
C GLN A 11 6.48 16.66 -3.14
N THR A 12 5.42 15.92 -3.38
CA THR A 12 5.42 14.44 -3.29
C THR A 12 6.33 13.86 -4.36
N LEU A 13 7.32 13.08 -3.94
CA LEU A 13 8.31 12.45 -4.82
C LEU A 13 7.89 11.02 -5.17
N ILE A 14 7.79 10.72 -6.46
CA ILE A 14 7.52 9.40 -7.00
C ILE A 14 8.76 8.85 -7.69
N MET A 15 9.23 7.69 -7.25
CA MET A 15 10.31 6.97 -7.91
C MET A 15 9.73 6.00 -8.94
N ILE A 16 10.17 6.08 -10.19
CA ILE A 16 9.76 5.22 -11.29
C ILE A 16 10.93 4.30 -11.63
N VAL A 17 10.73 3.00 -11.50
CA VAL A 17 11.74 1.97 -11.79
C VAL A 17 11.21 1.07 -12.89
N ASP A 18 11.71 1.27 -14.12
CA ASP A 18 11.28 0.56 -15.31
C ASP A 18 12.42 0.58 -16.34
N ASP A 19 12.73 -0.55 -16.96
CA ASP A 19 13.81 -0.65 -17.96
C ASP A 19 13.42 -0.01 -19.31
N ASP A 20 12.12 0.18 -19.56
CA ASP A 20 11.63 0.96 -20.69
C ASP A 20 11.77 2.48 -20.42
N ALA A 21 12.85 3.05 -20.97
CA ALA A 21 13.13 4.48 -20.85
C ALA A 21 12.01 5.37 -21.38
N ALA A 22 11.33 4.96 -22.47
CA ALA A 22 10.25 5.74 -23.08
C ALA A 22 9.02 5.76 -22.17
N LEU A 23 8.67 4.64 -21.55
CA LEU A 23 7.60 4.56 -20.56
C LEU A 23 7.93 5.41 -19.32
N GLY A 24 9.17 5.31 -18.81
CA GLY A 24 9.63 6.11 -17.67
C GLY A 24 9.55 7.61 -17.94
N GLU A 25 9.97 8.07 -19.12
CA GLU A 25 9.88 9.48 -19.53
C GLU A 25 8.42 9.94 -19.67
N MET A 26 7.58 9.16 -20.34
CA MET A 26 6.15 9.45 -20.49
C MET A 26 5.46 9.58 -19.13
N LEU A 27 5.69 8.65 -18.22
CA LEU A 27 5.15 8.69 -16.86
C LEU A 27 5.66 9.91 -16.09
N SER A 28 6.96 10.25 -16.22
CA SER A 28 7.55 11.43 -15.60
C SER A 28 6.86 12.72 -16.06
N ILE A 29 6.63 12.88 -17.37
CA ILE A 29 5.94 14.07 -17.92
C ILE A 29 4.53 14.19 -17.34
N VAL A 30 3.76 13.11 -17.33
CA VAL A 30 2.37 13.11 -16.84
C VAL A 30 2.30 13.38 -15.35
N LEU A 31 3.16 12.75 -14.55
CA LEU A 31 3.17 12.90 -13.10
C LEU A 31 3.64 14.30 -12.70
N ASN A 32 4.68 14.84 -13.33
CA ASN A 32 5.13 16.20 -13.10
C ASN A 32 4.06 17.23 -13.48
N GLY A 33 3.36 17.02 -14.60
CA GLY A 33 2.22 17.84 -15.01
C GLY A 33 1.03 17.77 -14.03
N SER A 34 0.98 16.73 -13.20
CA SER A 34 -0.04 16.53 -12.16
C SER A 34 0.40 17.03 -10.77
N GLY A 35 1.57 17.68 -10.66
CA GLY A 35 2.07 18.29 -9.44
C GLY A 35 2.93 17.39 -8.56
N PHE A 36 3.35 16.23 -9.04
CA PHE A 36 4.33 15.36 -8.38
C PHE A 36 5.75 15.73 -8.80
N GLU A 37 6.73 15.30 -8.04
CA GLU A 37 8.13 15.26 -8.45
C GLU A 37 8.49 13.81 -8.80
N THR A 38 9.33 13.60 -9.83
CA THR A 38 9.66 12.24 -10.28
C THR A 38 11.16 12.03 -10.42
N VAL A 39 11.61 10.82 -10.07
CA VAL A 39 12.94 10.32 -10.39
C VAL A 39 12.80 8.98 -11.10
N THR A 40 13.43 8.85 -12.28
CA THR A 40 13.42 7.62 -13.07
C THR A 40 14.68 6.81 -12.86
N CYS A 41 14.57 5.48 -12.84
CA CYS A 41 15.68 4.54 -12.77
C CYS A 41 15.36 3.32 -13.63
N GLN A 42 16.35 2.82 -14.42
CA GLN A 42 16.17 1.69 -15.33
C GLN A 42 16.76 0.38 -14.81
N ASP A 43 17.29 0.39 -13.59
CA ASP A 43 18.03 -0.73 -13.01
C ASP A 43 17.62 -0.95 -11.56
N GLY A 44 17.28 -2.20 -11.21
CA GLY A 44 16.79 -2.54 -9.89
C GLY A 44 17.85 -2.39 -8.79
N LEU A 45 19.13 -2.67 -9.06
CA LEU A 45 20.20 -2.50 -8.08
C LEU A 45 20.41 -1.01 -7.76
N ARG A 46 20.49 -0.20 -8.82
CA ARG A 46 20.59 1.26 -8.67
C ARG A 46 19.38 1.85 -7.95
N ALA A 47 18.18 1.33 -8.19
CA ALA A 47 16.97 1.75 -7.48
C ALA A 47 17.12 1.54 -5.97
N VAL A 48 17.60 0.38 -5.54
CA VAL A 48 17.83 0.07 -4.12
C VAL A 48 18.92 0.97 -3.52
N GLU A 49 19.99 1.28 -4.25
CA GLU A 49 21.07 2.17 -3.81
C GLU A 49 20.60 3.63 -3.64
N MET A 50 19.74 4.12 -4.55
CA MET A 50 19.24 5.49 -4.53
C MET A 50 18.12 5.69 -3.49
N PHE A 51 17.32 4.67 -3.22
CA PHE A 51 16.13 4.74 -2.37
C PHE A 51 16.39 5.36 -0.98
N PRO A 52 17.46 4.97 -0.22
CA PRO A 52 17.73 5.53 1.10
C PRO A 52 18.11 7.01 1.12
N THR A 53 18.55 7.56 -0.02
CA THR A 53 18.93 8.97 -0.15
C THR A 53 17.75 9.82 -0.64
N LEU A 54 16.95 9.26 -1.54
CA LEU A 54 15.83 9.96 -2.16
C LEU A 54 14.61 10.05 -1.23
N HIS A 55 14.38 9.04 -0.38
CA HIS A 55 13.17 8.92 0.45
C HIS A 55 11.89 9.19 -0.34
N PRO A 56 11.60 8.44 -1.42
CA PRO A 56 10.41 8.66 -2.23
C PRO A 56 9.15 8.37 -1.43
N ASP A 57 8.09 9.13 -1.72
CA ASP A 57 6.78 8.97 -1.09
C ASP A 57 5.96 7.83 -1.71
N LEU A 58 6.33 7.39 -2.93
CA LEU A 58 5.75 6.25 -3.63
C LEU A 58 6.73 5.70 -4.66
N VAL A 59 6.70 4.39 -4.89
CA VAL A 59 7.50 3.70 -5.92
C VAL A 59 6.58 3.05 -6.94
N LEU A 60 6.76 3.37 -8.23
CA LEU A 60 6.25 2.61 -9.36
C LEU A 60 7.37 1.66 -9.77
N LEU A 61 7.11 0.36 -9.81
CA LEU A 61 8.16 -0.66 -9.93
C LEU A 61 7.78 -1.71 -10.96
N ASP A 62 8.53 -1.80 -12.05
CA ASP A 62 8.37 -2.93 -12.97
C ASP A 62 8.84 -4.23 -12.30
N ILE A 63 8.13 -5.30 -12.57
CA ILE A 63 8.52 -6.64 -12.12
C ILE A 63 9.73 -7.14 -12.94
N MET A 64 9.74 -6.88 -14.24
CA MET A 64 10.70 -7.44 -15.16
C MET A 64 11.90 -6.50 -15.38
N LEU A 65 12.74 -6.33 -14.36
CA LEU A 65 13.95 -5.54 -14.46
C LEU A 65 15.17 -6.43 -14.74
N PRO A 66 16.16 -5.94 -15.47
CA PRO A 66 17.43 -6.65 -15.64
C PRO A 66 18.23 -6.68 -14.33
N GLY A 67 18.94 -7.77 -14.11
CA GLY A 67 19.79 -7.94 -12.92
C GLY A 67 18.99 -8.23 -11.65
N LEU A 68 18.60 -7.21 -10.91
CA LEU A 68 17.76 -7.32 -9.73
C LEU A 68 16.29 -7.07 -10.12
N ASP A 69 15.48 -8.11 -10.12
CA ASP A 69 14.06 -8.02 -10.49
C ASP A 69 13.23 -7.18 -9.50
N GLY A 70 12.04 -6.74 -9.94
CA GLY A 70 11.18 -5.88 -9.13
C GLY A 70 10.69 -6.53 -7.84
N VAL A 71 10.55 -7.86 -7.80
CA VAL A 71 10.21 -8.61 -6.57
C VAL A 71 11.30 -8.45 -5.53
N GLN A 72 12.56 -8.64 -5.94
CA GLN A 72 13.73 -8.49 -5.09
C GLN A 72 13.94 -7.03 -4.65
N VAL A 73 13.67 -6.05 -5.53
CA VAL A 73 13.70 -4.61 -5.19
C VAL A 73 12.68 -4.31 -4.10
N ALA A 74 11.43 -4.77 -4.26
CA ALA A 74 10.37 -4.56 -3.26
C ALA A 74 10.76 -5.17 -1.90
N GLN A 75 11.29 -6.39 -1.88
CA GLN A 75 11.75 -7.05 -0.65
C GLN A 75 12.83 -6.22 0.06
N ARG A 76 13.81 -5.68 -0.68
CA ARG A 76 14.88 -4.85 -0.09
C ARG A 76 14.36 -3.52 0.46
N ILE A 77 13.45 -2.86 -0.26
CA ILE A 77 12.80 -1.65 0.24
C ILE A 77 12.03 -1.94 1.54
N ARG A 78 11.30 -3.04 1.60
CA ARG A 78 10.50 -3.44 2.80
C ARG A 78 11.34 -3.76 4.03
N GLN A 79 12.62 -4.07 3.88
CA GLN A 79 13.53 -4.24 5.02
C GLN A 79 13.82 -2.92 5.74
N THR A 80 13.67 -1.78 5.08
CA THR A 80 14.06 -0.46 5.60
C THR A 80 12.92 0.56 5.62
N ALA A 81 11.85 0.37 4.83
CA ALA A 81 10.79 1.36 4.69
C ALA A 81 9.42 0.75 4.36
N ASN A 82 8.38 1.49 4.75
CA ASN A 82 6.99 1.18 4.43
C ASN A 82 6.43 2.08 3.30
N THR A 83 7.30 2.68 2.48
CA THR A 83 6.90 3.47 1.30
C THR A 83 5.98 2.67 0.39
N PRO A 84 4.82 3.19 -0.05
CA PRO A 84 3.93 2.50 -0.97
C PRO A 84 4.63 2.07 -2.26
N ILE A 85 4.39 0.82 -2.67
CA ILE A 85 4.91 0.25 -3.91
C ILE A 85 3.72 -0.18 -4.77
N ILE A 86 3.63 0.36 -5.99
CA ILE A 86 2.72 -0.11 -7.03
C ILE A 86 3.55 -0.86 -8.07
N MET A 87 3.28 -2.15 -8.24
CA MET A 87 3.95 -2.95 -9.27
C MET A 87 3.36 -2.66 -10.65
N LEU A 88 4.22 -2.51 -11.65
CA LEU A 88 3.85 -2.51 -13.06
C LEU A 88 4.17 -3.91 -13.63
N THR A 89 3.21 -4.60 -14.22
CA THR A 89 3.38 -5.99 -14.65
C THR A 89 2.83 -6.24 -16.03
N ALA A 90 3.51 -7.08 -16.82
CA ALA A 90 2.93 -7.58 -18.06
C ALA A 90 1.81 -8.60 -17.77
N LYS A 91 0.76 -8.61 -18.56
CA LYS A 91 -0.50 -9.34 -18.38
C LYS A 91 -0.38 -10.87 -18.21
N SER A 92 0.78 -11.47 -18.37
CA SER A 92 0.90 -12.88 -18.68
C SER A 92 0.89 -13.82 -17.49
N ASP A 93 1.12 -13.36 -16.25
CA ASP A 93 1.22 -14.36 -15.16
C ASP A 93 0.60 -13.88 -13.82
N THR A 94 -0.52 -14.53 -13.47
CA THR A 94 -1.15 -14.44 -12.15
C THR A 94 -0.15 -14.72 -11.03
N THR A 95 0.85 -15.56 -11.31
CA THR A 95 1.90 -15.97 -10.37
C THR A 95 2.83 -14.82 -10.03
N ASP A 96 3.19 -13.99 -11.02
CA ASP A 96 4.10 -12.86 -10.79
C ASP A 96 3.41 -11.71 -10.03
N VAL A 97 2.12 -11.48 -10.28
CA VAL A 97 1.31 -10.56 -9.47
C VAL A 97 1.31 -10.99 -8.00
N VAL A 98 1.04 -12.28 -7.74
CA VAL A 98 1.02 -12.81 -6.36
C VAL A 98 2.39 -12.68 -5.71
N LYS A 99 3.48 -13.08 -6.41
CA LYS A 99 4.86 -12.91 -5.90
C LYS A 99 5.19 -11.46 -5.58
N GLY A 100 4.83 -10.52 -6.46
CA GLY A 100 5.05 -9.08 -6.24
C GLY A 100 4.32 -8.58 -5.00
N LEU A 101 3.07 -8.96 -4.84
CA LEU A 101 2.28 -8.62 -3.66
C LEU A 101 2.86 -9.28 -2.39
N GLU A 102 3.25 -10.56 -2.42
CA GLU A 102 3.88 -11.26 -1.31
C GLU A 102 5.24 -10.64 -0.94
N ALA A 103 5.99 -10.14 -1.92
CA ALA A 103 7.25 -9.43 -1.71
C ALA A 103 7.11 -8.08 -1.02
N GLY A 104 5.89 -7.57 -0.92
CA GLY A 104 5.62 -6.33 -0.20
C GLY A 104 4.96 -5.22 -1.01
N ALA A 105 4.59 -5.43 -2.28
CA ALA A 105 3.82 -4.44 -3.01
C ALA A 105 2.45 -4.20 -2.36
N ASP A 106 1.96 -2.98 -2.46
CA ASP A 106 0.66 -2.55 -1.92
C ASP A 106 -0.44 -2.64 -2.96
N ASP A 107 -0.04 -2.60 -4.24
CA ASP A 107 -0.93 -2.62 -5.39
C ASP A 107 -0.19 -3.07 -6.64
N TYR A 108 -0.93 -3.29 -7.74
CA TYR A 108 -0.35 -3.56 -9.05
C TYR A 108 -1.20 -3.01 -10.17
N VAL A 109 -0.56 -2.75 -11.31
CA VAL A 109 -1.19 -2.32 -12.56
C VAL A 109 -0.66 -3.17 -13.70
N VAL A 110 -1.56 -3.67 -14.54
CA VAL A 110 -1.20 -4.55 -15.67
C VAL A 110 -0.92 -3.72 -16.91
N LYS A 111 0.26 -3.90 -17.52
CA LYS A 111 0.63 -3.30 -18.81
C LYS A 111 -0.07 -4.04 -19.97
N PRO A 112 -0.62 -3.34 -20.99
CA PRO A 112 -0.75 -1.89 -21.08
C PRO A 112 -1.87 -1.35 -20.17
N PHE A 113 -1.67 -0.17 -19.59
CA PHE A 113 -2.61 0.47 -18.68
C PHE A 113 -2.99 1.87 -19.17
N GLU A 114 -4.17 2.32 -18.76
CA GLU A 114 -4.58 3.70 -18.95
C GLU A 114 -3.94 4.59 -17.87
N VAL A 115 -3.41 5.74 -18.31
CA VAL A 115 -2.79 6.72 -17.39
C VAL A 115 -3.75 7.16 -16.28
N VAL A 116 -5.04 7.30 -16.61
CA VAL A 116 -6.09 7.68 -15.64
C VAL A 116 -6.23 6.64 -14.54
N GLU A 117 -6.15 5.35 -14.87
CA GLU A 117 -6.17 4.26 -13.89
C GLU A 117 -4.97 4.35 -12.95
N LEU A 118 -3.75 4.44 -13.51
CA LEU A 118 -2.53 4.55 -12.71
C LEU A 118 -2.57 5.76 -11.78
N MET A 119 -3.02 6.92 -12.27
CA MET A 119 -3.18 8.13 -11.47
C MET A 119 -4.17 7.98 -10.33
N ALA A 120 -5.29 7.29 -10.55
CA ALA A 120 -6.26 7.02 -9.49
C ALA A 120 -5.64 6.15 -8.39
N ARG A 121 -4.87 5.12 -8.76
CA ARG A 121 -4.16 4.24 -7.82
C ARG A 121 -3.09 4.99 -7.03
N ILE A 122 -2.26 5.79 -7.68
CA ILE A 122 -1.24 6.64 -7.02
C ILE A 122 -1.91 7.54 -5.98
N LYS A 123 -2.95 8.30 -6.37
CA LYS A 123 -3.68 9.18 -5.46
C LYS A 123 -4.30 8.43 -4.28
N ALA A 124 -4.85 7.24 -4.51
CA ALA A 124 -5.41 6.40 -3.46
C ALA A 124 -4.32 5.98 -2.45
N ARG A 125 -3.13 5.56 -2.92
CA ARG A 125 -2.01 5.16 -2.03
C ARG A 125 -1.46 6.34 -1.23
N LEU A 126 -1.29 7.50 -1.85
CA LEU A 126 -0.82 8.71 -1.17
C LEU A 126 -1.83 9.25 -0.14
N ARG A 127 -3.14 9.12 -0.40
CA ARG A 127 -4.19 9.48 0.55
C ARG A 127 -4.13 8.62 1.81
N THR A 128 -3.84 7.34 1.70
CA THR A 128 -3.66 6.43 2.84
C THR A 128 -2.52 6.88 3.76
N LEU A 129 -1.52 7.60 3.24
CA LEU A 129 -0.42 8.20 4.02
C LEU A 129 -0.75 9.57 4.62
N GLY A 130 -1.96 10.10 4.44
CA GLY A 130 -2.31 11.46 4.88
C GLY A 130 -1.72 12.57 4.00
N MET A 131 -1.13 12.23 2.86
CA MET A 131 -0.50 13.18 1.93
C MET A 131 -1.47 13.77 0.90
N GLY A 132 -2.76 13.40 0.94
CA GLY A 132 -3.81 13.91 0.06
C GLY A 132 -4.76 14.82 0.82
N ALA A 133 -4.59 16.12 0.72
CA ALA A 133 -5.58 17.07 1.22
C ALA A 133 -6.83 17.02 0.33
N SER A 134 -7.91 16.45 0.83
CA SER A 134 -9.30 16.90 0.61
C SER A 134 -10.24 15.97 1.36
N SER A 135 -10.71 16.40 2.51
CA SER A 135 -11.86 15.85 3.20
C SER A 135 -13.15 16.36 2.52
N ASP A 136 -13.41 15.96 1.28
CA ASP A 136 -14.70 16.15 0.64
C ASP A 136 -15.36 14.80 0.41
N GLY A 137 -16.19 14.46 1.33
CA GLY A 137 -17.06 13.29 1.31
C GLY A 137 -17.43 12.91 2.74
N ALA A 138 -18.73 12.86 3.04
CA ALA A 138 -19.29 12.49 4.34
C ALA A 138 -18.97 11.03 4.71
N ALA A 139 -17.68 10.73 4.91
CA ALA A 139 -17.27 9.56 5.66
C ALA A 139 -17.61 9.85 7.12
N ALA A 140 -18.49 9.06 7.72
CA ALA A 140 -18.68 9.03 9.16
C ALA A 140 -17.29 9.16 9.81
N LYS A 141 -17.12 10.09 10.77
CA LYS A 141 -15.82 10.28 11.43
C LYS A 141 -15.47 8.98 12.14
N LEU A 142 -14.65 8.17 11.44
CA LEU A 142 -14.14 6.94 12.02
C LEU A 142 -13.27 7.31 13.23
N PRO A 143 -13.29 6.53 14.32
CA PRO A 143 -12.56 6.86 15.54
C PRO A 143 -11.05 6.99 15.30
N GLU A 144 -10.41 8.00 15.88
CA GLU A 144 -8.95 8.18 15.77
C GLU A 144 -8.19 7.09 16.54
N PHE A 145 -8.79 6.60 17.62
CA PHE A 145 -8.27 5.52 18.45
C PHE A 145 -9.30 4.39 18.52
N LEU A 146 -8.84 3.19 18.29
CA LEU A 146 -9.65 1.97 18.38
C LEU A 146 -8.97 0.99 19.34
N HIS A 147 -9.75 0.47 20.28
CA HIS A 147 -9.33 -0.56 21.23
C HIS A 147 -10.25 -1.76 21.05
N CYS A 148 -9.69 -2.90 20.64
CA CYS A 148 -10.39 -4.16 20.46
C CYS A 148 -9.66 -5.26 21.22
N GLY A 149 -10.09 -5.56 22.44
CA GLY A 149 -9.38 -6.47 23.33
C GLY A 149 -7.96 -5.99 23.62
N ILE A 150 -6.95 -6.79 23.27
CA ILE A 150 -5.52 -6.46 23.45
C ILE A 150 -4.91 -5.69 22.26
N LEU A 151 -5.72 -5.35 21.27
CA LEU A 151 -5.29 -4.58 20.09
C LEU A 151 -5.60 -3.10 20.29
N GLU A 152 -4.60 -2.26 20.10
CA GLU A 152 -4.70 -0.79 20.13
C GLU A 152 -4.30 -0.24 18.79
N MET A 153 -5.11 0.63 18.20
CA MET A 153 -4.85 1.25 16.90
C MET A 153 -4.98 2.77 16.98
N ASN A 154 -4.03 3.47 16.39
CA ASN A 154 -4.07 4.93 16.22
C ASN A 154 -4.07 5.27 14.73
N ARG A 155 -5.23 5.77 14.23
CA ARG A 155 -5.44 6.07 12.83
C ARG A 155 -4.60 7.27 12.36
N VAL A 156 -4.40 8.26 13.20
CA VAL A 156 -3.62 9.46 12.85
C VAL A 156 -2.15 9.13 12.65
N ARG A 157 -1.63 8.21 13.49
CA ARG A 157 -0.22 7.79 13.44
C ARG A 157 0.01 6.55 12.59
N HIS A 158 -1.04 5.90 12.08
CA HIS A 158 -1.00 4.59 11.40
C HIS A 158 -0.21 3.53 12.19
N THR A 159 -0.41 3.50 13.51
CA THR A 159 0.26 2.54 14.39
C THR A 159 -0.75 1.57 15.01
N ALA A 160 -0.36 0.30 15.09
CA ALA A 160 -1.13 -0.75 15.75
C ALA A 160 -0.23 -1.51 16.72
N LYS A 161 -0.75 -1.79 17.91
CA LYS A 161 -0.06 -2.54 18.97
C LYS A 161 -0.93 -3.70 19.41
N LYS A 162 -0.30 -4.83 19.75
CA LYS A 162 -0.93 -5.98 20.38
C LYS A 162 -0.20 -6.25 21.70
N ASN A 163 -0.92 -6.21 22.84
CA ASN A 163 -0.31 -6.26 24.17
C ASN A 163 0.81 -5.20 24.37
N GLY A 164 0.63 -3.99 23.84
CA GLY A 164 1.64 -2.92 23.93
C GLY A 164 2.83 -3.06 22.96
N ILE A 165 2.96 -4.17 22.24
CA ILE A 165 4.02 -4.43 21.25
C ILE A 165 3.59 -3.94 19.88
N ASP A 166 4.43 -3.14 19.22
CA ASP A 166 4.16 -2.62 17.87
C ASP A 166 4.12 -3.76 16.83
N LEU A 167 3.11 -3.74 15.97
CA LEU A 167 2.91 -4.76 14.94
C LEU A 167 3.68 -4.47 13.65
N HIS A 168 4.32 -3.30 13.53
CA HIS A 168 5.09 -2.87 12.35
C HIS A 168 4.36 -3.11 11.02
N LEU A 169 3.10 -2.67 10.97
CA LEU A 169 2.26 -2.80 9.77
C LEU A 169 2.69 -1.79 8.69
N THR A 170 2.61 -2.20 7.42
CA THR A 170 2.63 -1.23 6.33
C THR A 170 1.34 -0.39 6.36
N PRO A 171 1.30 0.79 5.70
CA PRO A 171 0.08 1.59 5.64
C PRO A 171 -1.15 0.81 5.15
N MET A 172 -0.98 -0.06 4.15
CA MET A 172 -2.08 -0.88 3.62
C MET A 172 -2.53 -1.99 4.57
N GLU A 173 -1.60 -2.62 5.26
CA GLU A 173 -1.92 -3.61 6.30
C GLU A 173 -2.62 -2.95 7.49
N PHE A 174 -2.21 -1.73 7.85
CA PHE A 174 -2.88 -0.94 8.88
C PHE A 174 -4.32 -0.61 8.46
N GLU A 175 -4.53 -0.04 7.27
CA GLU A 175 -5.88 0.31 6.79
C GLU A 175 -6.78 -0.93 6.68
N LEU A 176 -6.25 -2.05 6.20
CA LEU A 176 -7.01 -3.30 6.13
C LEU A 176 -7.43 -3.79 7.52
N LEU A 177 -6.50 -3.79 8.48
CA LEU A 177 -6.80 -4.17 9.86
C LEU A 177 -7.81 -3.21 10.49
N TYR A 178 -7.62 -1.90 10.27
CA TYR A 178 -8.48 -0.85 10.82
C TYR A 178 -9.92 -0.95 10.29
N VAL A 179 -10.09 -1.10 8.98
CA VAL A 179 -11.41 -1.28 8.35
C VAL A 179 -12.10 -2.54 8.89
N LEU A 180 -11.37 -3.63 9.03
CA LEU A 180 -11.92 -4.86 9.60
C LEU A 180 -12.29 -4.69 11.08
N ALA A 181 -11.47 -4.01 11.87
CA ALA A 181 -11.68 -3.83 13.30
C ALA A 181 -12.83 -2.85 13.62
N VAL A 182 -13.05 -1.83 12.80
CA VAL A 182 -14.25 -0.94 12.92
C VAL A 182 -15.55 -1.71 12.72
N HIS A 183 -15.52 -2.79 11.95
CA HIS A 183 -16.66 -3.70 11.71
C HIS A 183 -16.49 -5.01 12.49
N GLU A 184 -16.13 -4.90 13.78
CA GLU A 184 -15.94 -6.06 14.64
C GLU A 184 -17.12 -7.00 14.57
N ASP A 185 -16.85 -8.30 14.43
CA ASP A 185 -17.82 -9.40 14.27
C ASP A 185 -18.70 -9.37 13.00
N GLU A 186 -18.58 -8.34 12.16
CA GLU A 186 -19.29 -8.26 10.90
C GLU A 186 -18.45 -8.80 9.73
N PRO A 187 -18.95 -9.75 8.92
CA PRO A 187 -18.24 -10.20 7.74
C PRO A 187 -18.25 -9.14 6.64
N LEU A 188 -17.08 -8.74 6.17
CA LEU A 188 -16.90 -7.86 5.02
C LEU A 188 -16.58 -8.67 3.76
N SER A 189 -17.28 -8.36 2.65
CA SER A 189 -17.00 -8.97 1.37
C SER A 189 -15.65 -8.46 0.81
N ARG A 190 -15.03 -9.25 -0.07
CA ARG A 190 -13.80 -8.83 -0.75
C ARG A 190 -13.99 -7.54 -1.56
N THR A 191 -15.13 -7.39 -2.21
CA THR A 191 -15.49 -6.18 -2.95
C THR A 191 -15.61 -4.97 -2.00
N SER A 192 -16.26 -5.16 -0.84
CA SER A 192 -16.35 -4.10 0.18
C SER A 192 -14.97 -3.68 0.69
N LEU A 193 -14.08 -4.66 0.93
CA LEU A 193 -12.70 -4.39 1.36
C LEU A 193 -11.91 -3.67 0.26
N LEU A 194 -12.03 -4.08 -1.01
CA LEU A 194 -11.40 -3.39 -2.14
C LEU A 194 -11.84 -1.92 -2.22
N LYS A 195 -13.14 -1.67 -2.04
CA LYS A 195 -13.68 -0.31 -2.05
C LYS A 195 -13.18 0.52 -0.88
N GLN A 196 -13.24 -0.01 0.34
CA GLN A 196 -12.94 0.75 1.55
C GLN A 196 -11.43 0.96 1.76
N VAL A 197 -10.60 -0.03 1.44
CA VAL A 197 -9.16 -0.02 1.69
C VAL A 197 -8.38 0.50 0.48
N TRP A 198 -8.74 0.05 -0.74
CA TRP A 198 -8.04 0.43 -1.98
C TRP A 198 -8.72 1.56 -2.73
N GLY A 199 -9.98 1.88 -2.43
CA GLY A 199 -10.74 2.91 -3.12
C GLY A 199 -11.22 2.48 -4.51
N TYR A 200 -11.39 1.17 -4.76
CA TYR A 200 -11.86 0.64 -6.03
C TYR A 200 -13.38 0.47 -6.01
N ASP A 201 -14.08 1.25 -6.81
CA ASP A 201 -15.55 1.17 -6.91
C ASP A 201 -16.00 -0.04 -7.73
N ASP A 202 -15.31 -0.34 -8.83
CA ASP A 202 -15.57 -1.48 -9.70
C ASP A 202 -14.27 -2.13 -10.21
N GLY A 203 -14.25 -3.46 -10.38
CA GLY A 203 -13.22 -4.17 -11.14
C GLY A 203 -11.90 -4.46 -10.42
N GLY A 204 -11.80 -4.27 -9.10
CA GLY A 204 -10.60 -4.65 -8.34
C GLY A 204 -10.42 -6.17 -8.24
N ASP A 205 -9.16 -6.66 -8.32
CA ASP A 205 -8.87 -8.08 -8.19
C ASP A 205 -8.91 -8.53 -6.71
N ALA A 206 -9.79 -9.49 -6.43
CA ALA A 206 -9.93 -10.09 -5.11
C ALA A 206 -8.62 -10.74 -4.58
N LYS A 207 -7.67 -11.07 -5.46
CA LYS A 207 -6.33 -11.55 -5.07
C LYS A 207 -5.59 -10.53 -4.21
N LEU A 208 -5.74 -9.24 -4.51
CA LEU A 208 -5.15 -8.15 -3.73
C LEU A 208 -5.54 -8.28 -2.25
N VAL A 209 -6.84 -8.43 -1.98
CA VAL A 209 -7.35 -8.62 -0.61
C VAL A 209 -6.78 -9.89 0.01
N ASN A 210 -6.79 -11.01 -0.72
CA ASN A 210 -6.36 -12.30 -0.18
C ASN A 210 -4.89 -12.28 0.25
N VAL A 211 -4.01 -11.72 -0.59
CA VAL A 211 -2.57 -11.63 -0.29
C VAL A 211 -2.32 -10.69 0.90
N HIS A 212 -2.98 -9.52 0.93
CA HIS A 212 -2.82 -8.60 2.05
C HIS A 212 -3.38 -9.17 3.37
N VAL A 213 -4.49 -9.91 3.34
CA VAL A 213 -4.98 -10.63 4.53
C VAL A 213 -3.95 -11.66 4.99
N GLN A 214 -3.32 -12.39 4.08
CA GLN A 214 -2.29 -13.36 4.45
C GLN A 214 -1.08 -12.67 5.10
N ARG A 215 -0.58 -11.58 4.51
CA ARG A 215 0.50 -10.77 5.08
C ARG A 215 0.13 -10.19 6.45
N LEU A 216 -1.09 -9.67 6.58
CA LEU A 216 -1.60 -9.15 7.85
C LEU A 216 -1.62 -10.25 8.93
N ARG A 217 -2.12 -11.45 8.59
CA ARG A 217 -2.13 -12.60 9.52
C ARG A 217 -0.74 -12.97 10.02
N MET A 218 0.27 -12.92 9.17
CA MET A 218 1.66 -13.17 9.57
C MET A 218 2.15 -12.23 10.69
N LYS A 219 1.54 -11.06 10.83
CA LYS A 219 1.92 -10.03 11.82
C LYS A 219 1.01 -10.01 13.06
N VAL A 220 -0.29 -10.28 12.88
CA VAL A 220 -1.26 -10.12 13.97
C VAL A 220 -1.64 -11.43 14.66
N GLU A 221 -1.57 -12.57 13.96
CA GLU A 221 -1.95 -13.87 14.50
C GLU A 221 -0.80 -14.57 15.21
N SER A 222 -1.12 -15.33 16.24
CA SER A 222 -0.15 -16.25 16.86
C SER A 222 0.12 -17.47 15.96
N ASN A 223 -0.87 -17.88 15.17
CA ASN A 223 -0.76 -18.93 14.16
C ASN A 223 -1.54 -18.52 12.89
N PRO A 224 -0.87 -18.07 11.82
CA PRO A 224 -1.51 -17.61 10.58
C PRO A 224 -2.34 -18.68 9.86
N GLU A 225 -2.03 -19.97 10.07
CA GLU A 225 -2.78 -21.08 9.48
C GLU A 225 -4.10 -21.36 10.20
N LYS A 226 -4.22 -20.94 11.47
CA LYS A 226 -5.42 -21.06 12.29
C LYS A 226 -5.82 -19.67 12.83
N PRO A 227 -6.19 -18.72 11.94
CA PRO A 227 -6.42 -17.36 12.30
C PRO A 227 -7.60 -17.21 13.26
N GLN A 228 -7.40 -16.47 14.33
CA GLN A 228 -8.41 -16.15 15.35
C GLN A 228 -8.90 -14.70 15.24
N ILE A 229 -8.03 -13.79 14.81
CA ILE A 229 -8.30 -12.35 14.73
C ILE A 229 -8.92 -11.99 13.39
N VAL A 230 -8.26 -12.38 12.27
CA VAL A 230 -8.76 -12.14 10.92
C VAL A 230 -9.25 -13.46 10.32
N GLN A 231 -10.51 -13.76 10.57
CA GLN A 231 -11.14 -15.04 10.18
C GLN A 231 -11.65 -14.99 8.74
N THR A 232 -11.61 -16.16 8.06
CA THR A 232 -12.24 -16.30 6.75
C THR A 232 -13.69 -16.75 6.91
N VAL A 233 -14.62 -15.98 6.33
CA VAL A 233 -16.02 -16.38 6.21
C VAL A 233 -16.25 -16.92 4.81
N ARG A 234 -16.42 -18.25 4.70
CA ARG A 234 -16.53 -18.94 3.39
C ARG A 234 -17.68 -18.38 2.57
N GLY A 235 -17.44 -18.13 1.30
CA GLY A 235 -18.42 -17.56 0.37
C GLY A 235 -18.67 -16.06 0.50
N ILE A 236 -18.18 -15.40 1.57
CA ILE A 236 -18.37 -13.96 1.81
C ILE A 236 -17.03 -13.21 1.70
N GLY A 237 -16.14 -13.38 2.67
CA GLY A 237 -14.91 -12.61 2.76
C GLY A 237 -14.18 -12.83 4.08
N TYR A 238 -13.98 -11.76 4.84
CA TYR A 238 -13.23 -11.78 6.08
C TYR A 238 -13.97 -11.07 7.21
N LYS A 239 -13.71 -11.50 8.42
CA LYS A 239 -14.26 -10.95 9.65
C LYS A 239 -13.13 -10.72 10.65
N PHE A 240 -13.19 -9.61 11.37
CA PHE A 240 -12.34 -9.36 12.52
C PHE A 240 -13.04 -9.84 13.80
N VAL A 241 -12.26 -10.46 14.68
CA VAL A 241 -12.68 -10.82 16.03
C VAL A 241 -11.64 -10.27 17.00
N ALA A 242 -12.09 -9.52 18.00
CA ALA A 242 -11.19 -8.92 18.98
C ALA A 242 -10.39 -10.00 19.74
N PRO A 243 -9.07 -9.91 19.76
CA PRO A 243 -8.25 -10.84 20.56
C PRO A 243 -8.41 -10.53 22.05
N THR A 244 -8.66 -11.55 22.86
CA THR A 244 -8.88 -11.43 24.31
C THR A 244 -7.66 -11.79 25.14
N GLU A 245 -6.70 -12.52 24.57
CA GLU A 245 -5.42 -12.95 25.19
C GLU A 245 -4.29 -13.02 24.16
#